data_c4934865c35831dbd3b6c112ca3d5c88
#
_entry.id   c4934865c35831dbd3b6c112ca3d5c88
#
_cell.length_a   1.000
_cell.length_b   1.000
_cell.length_c   1.000
_cell.angle_alpha   90.00
_cell.angle_beta   90.00
_cell.angle_gamma   90.00
#
_symmetry.space_group_name_H-M   'P 1'
#
loop_
_entity.id
_entity.type
_entity.pdbx_description
1 polymer ?
#
loop_
_entity_poly.entity_id
_entity_poly.type
_entity_poly.pdbx_seq_one_letter_code
_entity_poly.pdbx_strand_id
1 'polypeptide(L)'
;NAREGKVMELPQSTRYDAVVIGAGLIGLSCAWRARKRGLSVLVVDRADEPGAGTSGVAAGMLAPVTEADFGEEGPLRVNLLARERWPAFAAELEEVTGLPTGYRDSGALVVAADRDDAEALRRLHEFQRTLGLDSEWLTPSACRALEPGLSPRIAGGIAAPQDGSADPRATVRALATAAEEVALGVEAQSIEHDGSAVTGVRTDQGVVECNRVVIAAGPWSASLAPDGDGPPVRPVKGQIVELRTRAAMPQPFERVLRTPRCYLVSRGDGRVVLGATVEEQGFDTSVTAGGVFQLLEAAREVLPELDELEFARARAGLRPGTPDNAPIVGPDAELDGLIWATGHWRNGVLLAPMTGDAVAALLADGAATLRKGSDPFMSVVEGLRA
;
A
#
# COMPACT_ATOMS: atom_id res chain seq x y z
N ASN A 1 2.01 -6.84 -29.07
CA ASN A 1 3.36 -6.34 -28.77
C ASN A 1 3.27 -5.41 -27.57
N ALA A 2 3.26 -5.98 -26.37
CA ALA A 2 3.48 -5.23 -25.14
C ALA A 2 4.92 -4.69 -25.22
N ARG A 3 5.11 -3.39 -25.06
CA ARG A 3 6.44 -2.82 -24.85
C ARG A 3 6.92 -3.33 -23.49
N GLU A 4 7.79 -4.33 -23.50
CA GLU A 4 8.58 -4.70 -22.33
C GLU A 4 9.31 -3.45 -21.86
N GLY A 5 9.17 -3.12 -20.58
CA GLY A 5 9.82 -1.96 -19.97
C GLY A 5 11.33 -2.08 -20.18
N LYS A 6 11.87 -1.18 -20.98
CA LYS A 6 13.30 -1.11 -21.25
C LYS A 6 13.97 -0.71 -19.95
N VAL A 7 14.85 -1.57 -19.41
CA VAL A 7 15.79 -1.16 -18.37
C VAL A 7 16.57 0.02 -18.96
N MET A 8 16.32 1.21 -18.43
CA MET A 8 16.94 2.42 -18.95
C MET A 8 18.24 2.61 -18.19
N GLU A 9 19.38 2.59 -18.93
CA GLU A 9 20.63 3.13 -18.40
C GLU A 9 20.41 4.60 -18.04
N LEU A 10 21.01 5.06 -16.94
CA LEU A 10 20.89 6.47 -16.57
C LEU A 10 21.28 7.37 -17.75
N PRO A 11 20.44 8.35 -18.12
CA PRO A 11 20.80 9.30 -19.16
C PRO A 11 22.02 10.11 -18.70
N GLN A 12 23.08 10.16 -19.51
CA GLN A 12 24.40 10.70 -19.12
C GLN A 12 24.44 12.22 -18.88
N SER A 13 23.34 12.99 -19.07
CA SER A 13 23.33 14.43 -18.81
C SER A 13 21.93 15.10 -18.87
N THR A 14 20.89 14.47 -18.35
CA THR A 14 19.60 15.13 -18.30
C THR A 14 19.31 15.59 -16.88
N ARG A 15 19.05 16.89 -16.72
CA ARG A 15 18.56 17.45 -15.44
C ARG A 15 17.06 17.22 -15.35
N TYR A 16 16.58 16.72 -14.23
CA TYR A 16 15.17 16.51 -13.93
C TYR A 16 14.64 17.59 -12.98
N ASP A 17 13.34 17.87 -13.04
CA ASP A 17 12.68 18.69 -12.03
C ASP A 17 12.65 17.96 -10.70
N ALA A 18 12.48 16.64 -10.73
CA ALA A 18 12.52 15.80 -9.54
C ALA A 18 13.05 14.38 -9.82
N VAL A 19 13.70 13.80 -8.80
CA VAL A 19 14.02 12.37 -8.74
C VAL A 19 13.20 11.73 -7.62
N VAL A 20 12.54 10.60 -7.93
CA VAL A 20 11.82 9.78 -6.95
C VAL A 20 12.63 8.54 -6.64
N ILE A 21 12.99 8.31 -5.38
CA ILE A 21 13.72 7.12 -4.94
C ILE A 21 12.73 6.08 -4.44
N GLY A 22 12.59 5.00 -5.20
CA GLY A 22 11.70 3.87 -4.94
C GLY A 22 10.58 3.71 -5.96
N ALA A 23 10.59 2.60 -6.71
CA ALA A 23 9.58 2.21 -7.69
C ALA A 23 8.47 1.33 -7.08
N GLY A 24 8.11 1.58 -5.82
CA GLY A 24 6.91 1.03 -5.19
C GLY A 24 5.64 1.81 -5.57
N LEU A 25 4.48 1.37 -5.06
CA LEU A 25 3.19 2.04 -5.30
C LEU A 25 3.24 3.54 -4.99
N ILE A 26 3.86 3.92 -3.88
CA ILE A 26 3.92 5.31 -3.43
C ILE A 26 4.77 6.13 -4.39
N GLY A 27 6.01 5.72 -4.65
CA GLY A 27 6.93 6.49 -5.50
C GLY A 27 6.42 6.61 -6.93
N LEU A 28 5.91 5.52 -7.51
CA LEU A 28 5.33 5.53 -8.86
C LEU A 28 4.06 6.41 -8.94
N SER A 29 3.23 6.42 -7.89
CA SER A 29 2.07 7.31 -7.82
C SER A 29 2.48 8.78 -7.78
N CYS A 30 3.52 9.11 -6.99
CA CYS A 30 4.10 10.45 -6.92
C CYS A 30 4.63 10.89 -8.30
N ALA A 31 5.41 10.03 -8.95
CA ALA A 31 5.99 10.32 -10.26
C ALA A 31 4.92 10.54 -11.34
N TRP A 32 3.92 9.65 -11.45
CA TRP A 32 2.83 9.81 -12.39
C TRP A 32 2.06 11.11 -12.18
N ARG A 33 1.66 11.41 -10.95
CA ARG A 33 0.93 12.65 -10.63
C ARG A 33 1.75 13.91 -10.89
N ALA A 34 3.06 13.88 -10.62
CA ALA A 34 3.96 14.99 -10.94
C ALA A 34 4.12 15.20 -12.44
N ARG A 35 4.27 14.13 -13.22
CA ARG A 35 4.31 14.21 -14.69
C ARG A 35 3.02 14.78 -15.28
N LYS A 36 1.86 14.43 -14.74
CA LYS A 36 0.58 15.04 -15.13
C LYS A 36 0.54 16.56 -14.94
N ARG A 37 1.37 17.09 -14.03
CA ARG A 37 1.55 18.54 -13.81
C ARG A 37 2.65 19.15 -14.71
N GLY A 38 3.21 18.35 -15.64
CA GLY A 38 4.20 18.80 -16.62
C GLY A 38 5.64 18.77 -16.10
N LEU A 39 5.92 18.15 -14.95
CA LEU A 39 7.28 18.01 -14.42
C LEU A 39 8.03 16.85 -15.10
N SER A 40 9.33 17.04 -15.36
CA SER A 40 10.24 15.97 -15.73
C SER A 40 10.65 15.20 -14.47
N VAL A 41 10.31 13.90 -14.43
CA VAL A 41 10.54 13.07 -13.23
C VAL A 41 11.20 11.76 -13.62
N LEU A 42 12.32 11.44 -12.96
CA LEU A 42 12.96 10.13 -13.02
C LEU A 42 12.66 9.34 -11.73
N VAL A 43 12.24 8.10 -11.89
CA VAL A 43 12.17 7.16 -10.76
C VAL A 43 13.39 6.26 -10.78
N VAL A 44 14.07 6.09 -9.64
CA VAL A 44 15.19 5.15 -9.49
C VAL A 44 14.85 4.09 -8.45
N ASP A 45 15.20 2.84 -8.72
CA ASP A 45 15.04 1.73 -7.76
C ASP A 45 16.19 0.73 -7.94
N ARG A 46 16.73 0.24 -6.83
CA ARG A 46 17.79 -0.78 -6.82
C ARG A 46 17.34 -2.17 -7.31
N ALA A 47 16.04 -2.42 -7.31
CA ALA A 47 15.48 -3.69 -7.78
C ALA A 47 15.40 -3.74 -9.32
N ASP A 48 15.42 -4.95 -9.88
CA ASP A 48 15.34 -5.18 -11.33
C ASP A 48 13.88 -5.11 -11.86
N GLU A 49 12.90 -5.04 -10.96
CA GLU A 49 11.48 -4.92 -11.33
C GLU A 49 10.76 -3.92 -10.41
N PRO A 50 9.76 -3.17 -10.92
CA PRO A 50 9.01 -2.23 -10.11
C PRO A 50 8.14 -2.99 -9.09
N GLY A 51 8.06 -2.45 -7.88
CA GLY A 51 7.27 -3.01 -6.80
C GLY A 51 7.85 -4.28 -6.17
N ALA A 52 9.11 -4.62 -6.40
CA ALA A 52 9.78 -5.80 -5.83
C ALA A 52 9.77 -5.83 -4.28
N GLY A 53 9.70 -4.65 -3.65
CA GLY A 53 9.64 -4.52 -2.19
C GLY A 53 8.24 -4.79 -1.61
N THR A 54 7.85 -3.99 -0.64
CA THR A 54 6.57 -4.09 0.10
C THR A 54 5.34 -4.19 -0.80
N SER A 55 5.29 -3.40 -1.88
CA SER A 55 4.16 -3.35 -2.80
C SER A 55 3.87 -4.68 -3.47
N GLY A 56 4.90 -5.43 -3.83
CA GLY A 56 4.76 -6.73 -4.50
C GLY A 56 4.25 -7.85 -3.57
N VAL A 57 4.27 -7.65 -2.26
CA VAL A 57 3.79 -8.61 -1.25
C VAL A 57 2.44 -8.18 -0.64
N ALA A 58 2.05 -6.91 -0.80
CA ALA A 58 0.82 -6.40 -0.24
C ALA A 58 -0.43 -7.11 -0.77
N ALA A 59 -1.40 -7.34 0.09
CA ALA A 59 -2.69 -7.93 -0.30
C ALA A 59 -3.59 -6.96 -1.06
N GLY A 60 -3.40 -5.66 -0.90
CA GLY A 60 -4.16 -4.64 -1.61
C GLY A 60 -5.57 -4.42 -1.09
N MET A 61 -5.79 -4.61 0.18
CA MET A 61 -7.06 -4.21 0.80
C MET A 61 -7.23 -2.69 0.74
N LEU A 62 -8.43 -2.23 0.41
CA LEU A 62 -8.90 -0.86 0.44
C LEU A 62 -10.04 -0.81 1.47
N ALA A 63 -9.70 -0.97 2.73
CA ALA A 63 -10.61 -1.43 3.76
C ALA A 63 -10.59 -0.54 5.02
N PRO A 64 -10.81 0.79 4.90
CA PRO A 64 -10.71 1.70 6.03
C PRO A 64 -11.74 1.41 7.13
N VAL A 65 -12.91 0.83 6.78
CA VAL A 65 -13.96 0.52 7.76
C VAL A 65 -13.61 -0.73 8.57
N THR A 66 -13.25 -1.83 7.89
CA THR A 66 -12.91 -3.08 8.58
C THR A 66 -11.52 -3.07 9.22
N GLU A 67 -10.68 -2.09 8.89
CA GLU A 67 -9.37 -1.87 9.53
C GLU A 67 -9.41 -0.77 10.60
N ALA A 68 -10.56 -0.11 10.81
CA ALA A 68 -10.73 0.82 11.91
C ALA A 68 -10.67 0.07 13.25
N ASP A 69 -9.69 0.39 14.07
CA ASP A 69 -9.43 -0.27 15.36
C ASP A 69 -9.28 0.77 16.47
N PHE A 70 -9.37 0.33 17.71
CA PHE A 70 -9.20 1.17 18.88
C PHE A 70 -7.82 1.83 18.88
N GLY A 71 -7.78 3.16 19.10
CA GLY A 71 -6.53 3.93 19.14
C GLY A 71 -5.94 4.29 17.77
N GLU A 72 -6.62 3.98 16.66
CA GLU A 72 -6.23 4.37 15.30
C GLU A 72 -7.19 5.38 14.66
N GLU A 73 -7.92 6.17 15.45
CA GLU A 73 -8.89 7.16 14.96
C GLU A 73 -8.23 8.27 14.13
N GLY A 74 -6.98 8.62 14.44
CA GLY A 74 -6.23 9.63 13.70
C GLY A 74 -6.07 9.28 12.22
N PRO A 75 -5.46 8.14 11.86
CA PRO A 75 -5.32 7.70 10.47
C PRO A 75 -6.66 7.41 9.76
N LEU A 76 -7.72 7.07 10.49
CA LEU A 76 -9.00 6.66 9.92
C LEU A 76 -9.58 7.69 8.94
N ARG A 77 -9.58 8.97 9.29
CA ARG A 77 -10.12 10.02 8.42
C ARG A 77 -9.40 10.08 7.07
N VAL A 78 -8.08 9.95 7.09
CA VAL A 78 -7.26 9.92 5.88
C VAL A 78 -7.58 8.68 5.05
N ASN A 79 -7.72 7.53 5.71
CA ASN A 79 -8.02 6.26 5.07
C ASN A 79 -9.40 6.28 4.36
N LEU A 80 -10.42 6.87 4.99
CA LEU A 80 -11.74 7.05 4.38
C LEU A 80 -11.67 7.93 3.13
N LEU A 81 -11.03 9.10 3.22
CA LEU A 81 -10.83 10.00 2.07
C LEU A 81 -10.04 9.34 0.94
N ALA A 82 -9.03 8.53 1.28
CA ALA A 82 -8.25 7.80 0.29
C ALA A 82 -9.11 6.75 -0.42
N ARG A 83 -9.99 6.06 0.30
CA ARG A 83 -10.89 5.06 -0.29
C ARG A 83 -11.82 5.68 -1.33
N GLU A 84 -12.36 6.87 -1.05
CA GLU A 84 -13.23 7.60 -1.97
C GLU A 84 -12.55 7.96 -3.31
N ARG A 85 -11.22 8.10 -3.31
CA ARG A 85 -10.45 8.46 -4.52
C ARG A 85 -10.12 7.27 -5.42
N TRP A 86 -10.17 6.05 -4.88
CA TRP A 86 -9.73 4.86 -5.61
C TRP A 86 -10.50 4.59 -6.91
N PRO A 87 -11.83 4.70 -6.99
CA PRO A 87 -12.56 4.45 -8.25
C PRO A 87 -12.07 5.34 -9.40
N ALA A 88 -11.94 6.64 -9.14
CA ALA A 88 -11.48 7.59 -10.15
C ALA A 88 -9.99 7.39 -10.50
N PHE A 89 -9.16 7.10 -9.50
CA PHE A 89 -7.73 6.81 -9.70
C PHE A 89 -7.51 5.56 -10.55
N ALA A 90 -8.23 4.49 -10.26
CA ALA A 90 -8.14 3.25 -11.03
C ALA A 90 -8.59 3.45 -12.49
N ALA A 91 -9.77 4.07 -12.69
CA ALA A 91 -10.31 4.34 -14.02
C ALA A 91 -9.36 5.19 -14.87
N GLU A 92 -8.82 6.26 -14.30
CA GLU A 92 -7.88 7.14 -14.98
C GLU A 92 -6.58 6.42 -15.37
N LEU A 93 -6.03 5.63 -14.42
CA LEU A 93 -4.80 4.89 -14.67
C LEU A 93 -4.98 3.82 -15.75
N GLU A 94 -6.10 3.12 -15.75
CA GLU A 94 -6.47 2.13 -16.76
C GLU A 94 -6.71 2.77 -18.13
N GLU A 95 -7.33 3.96 -18.18
CA GLU A 95 -7.53 4.72 -19.43
C GLU A 95 -6.19 5.14 -20.05
N VAL A 96 -5.28 5.69 -19.24
CA VAL A 96 -3.98 6.20 -19.72
C VAL A 96 -3.05 5.08 -20.17
N THR A 97 -3.08 3.93 -19.50
CA THR A 97 -2.09 2.87 -19.73
C THR A 97 -2.61 1.68 -20.52
N GLY A 98 -3.93 1.49 -20.59
CA GLY A 98 -4.55 0.27 -21.10
C GLY A 98 -4.31 -0.98 -20.24
N LEU A 99 -3.76 -0.83 -19.02
CA LEU A 99 -3.44 -1.92 -18.12
C LEU A 99 -4.41 -1.95 -16.93
N PRO A 100 -4.89 -3.13 -16.49
CA PRO A 100 -5.79 -3.23 -15.36
C PRO A 100 -5.08 -2.91 -14.04
N THR A 101 -5.77 -2.27 -13.12
CA THR A 101 -5.33 -2.08 -11.71
C THR A 101 -5.77 -3.22 -10.81
N GLY A 102 -6.74 -4.02 -11.26
CA GLY A 102 -7.39 -5.03 -10.45
C GLY A 102 -8.23 -4.43 -9.32
N TYR A 103 -8.69 -3.19 -9.47
CA TYR A 103 -9.62 -2.55 -8.54
C TYR A 103 -10.95 -3.29 -8.51
N ARG A 104 -11.45 -3.59 -7.30
CA ARG A 104 -12.72 -4.28 -7.05
C ARG A 104 -13.46 -3.59 -5.90
N ASP A 105 -14.68 -3.17 -6.18
CA ASP A 105 -15.62 -2.60 -5.21
C ASP A 105 -16.54 -3.70 -4.68
N SER A 106 -15.94 -4.71 -4.03
CA SER A 106 -16.63 -5.95 -3.64
C SER A 106 -17.17 -5.94 -2.21
N GLY A 107 -16.84 -4.92 -1.42
CA GLY A 107 -17.09 -4.92 0.01
C GLY A 107 -16.10 -5.79 0.78
N ALA A 108 -16.23 -5.74 2.10
CA ALA A 108 -15.48 -6.59 3.03
C ALA A 108 -16.42 -7.24 4.06
N LEU A 109 -16.01 -8.39 4.58
CA LEU A 109 -16.70 -9.12 5.63
C LEU A 109 -15.69 -9.57 6.68
N VAL A 110 -15.79 -9.07 7.92
CA VAL A 110 -15.02 -9.57 9.06
C VAL A 110 -15.79 -10.70 9.71
N VAL A 111 -15.23 -11.90 9.73
CA VAL A 111 -15.88 -13.12 10.18
C VAL A 111 -15.37 -13.54 11.56
N ALA A 112 -16.29 -13.81 12.48
CA ALA A 112 -16.00 -14.44 13.76
C ALA A 112 -15.95 -15.96 13.59
N ALA A 113 -14.81 -16.60 13.84
CA ALA A 113 -14.68 -18.05 13.76
C ALA A 113 -15.42 -18.75 14.89
N ASP A 114 -15.45 -18.15 16.06
CA ASP A 114 -16.07 -18.67 17.28
C ASP A 114 -16.81 -17.58 18.09
N ARG A 115 -17.22 -17.92 19.33
CA ARG A 115 -17.97 -17.01 20.21
C ARG A 115 -17.07 -15.90 20.79
N ASP A 116 -15.84 -16.16 21.06
CA ASP A 116 -14.90 -15.19 21.62
C ASP A 116 -14.57 -14.14 20.58
N ASP A 117 -14.32 -14.54 19.33
CA ASP A 117 -14.21 -13.66 18.19
C ASP A 117 -15.48 -12.82 18.01
N ALA A 118 -16.67 -13.43 18.09
CA ALA A 118 -17.94 -12.71 17.94
C ALA A 118 -18.14 -11.64 19.02
N GLU A 119 -17.73 -11.89 20.24
CA GLU A 119 -17.79 -10.91 21.32
C GLU A 119 -16.83 -9.75 21.09
N ALA A 120 -15.59 -10.05 20.68
CA ALA A 120 -14.59 -9.03 20.32
C ALA A 120 -15.07 -8.17 19.14
N LEU A 121 -15.59 -8.79 18.09
CA LEU A 121 -16.09 -8.08 16.91
C LEU A 121 -17.35 -7.25 17.19
N ARG A 122 -18.22 -7.65 18.14
CA ARG A 122 -19.34 -6.79 18.54
C ARG A 122 -18.87 -5.50 19.20
N ARG A 123 -17.86 -5.58 20.09
CA ARG A 123 -17.24 -4.38 20.68
C ARG A 123 -16.63 -3.49 19.62
N LEU A 124 -15.93 -4.09 18.64
CA LEU A 124 -15.39 -3.34 17.50
C LEU A 124 -16.49 -2.68 16.66
N HIS A 125 -17.56 -3.40 16.36
CA HIS A 125 -18.69 -2.86 15.61
C HIS A 125 -19.38 -1.69 16.36
N GLU A 126 -19.59 -1.81 17.68
CA GLU A 126 -20.11 -0.70 18.48
C GLU A 126 -19.19 0.52 18.41
N PHE A 127 -17.88 0.33 18.49
CA PHE A 127 -16.90 1.39 18.32
C PHE A 127 -17.00 2.03 16.92
N GLN A 128 -17.02 1.23 15.86
CA GLN A 128 -17.19 1.72 14.47
C GLN A 128 -18.46 2.54 14.32
N ARG A 129 -19.56 2.15 14.96
CA ARG A 129 -20.80 2.93 14.97
C ARG A 129 -20.66 4.27 15.68
N THR A 130 -19.90 4.37 16.77
CA THR A 130 -19.63 5.67 17.43
C THR A 130 -18.86 6.63 16.53
N LEU A 131 -18.05 6.08 15.60
CA LEU A 131 -17.31 6.83 14.58
C LEU A 131 -18.15 7.17 13.33
N GLY A 132 -19.42 6.73 13.28
CA GLY A 132 -20.33 6.95 12.14
C GLY A 132 -19.97 6.14 10.89
N LEU A 133 -19.23 5.03 11.05
CA LEU A 133 -18.84 4.18 9.93
C LEU A 133 -20.01 3.32 9.45
N ASP A 134 -20.07 3.12 8.11
CA ASP A 134 -21.06 2.26 7.48
C ASP A 134 -20.65 0.80 7.59
N SER A 135 -21.05 0.19 8.71
CA SER A 135 -20.82 -1.23 8.99
C SER A 135 -22.08 -1.86 9.61
N GLU A 136 -22.31 -3.13 9.30
CA GLU A 136 -23.48 -3.88 9.75
C GLU A 136 -23.08 -5.20 10.43
N TRP A 137 -23.66 -5.46 11.62
CA TRP A 137 -23.52 -6.76 12.25
C TRP A 137 -24.41 -7.81 11.60
N LEU A 138 -23.83 -8.92 11.15
CA LEU A 138 -24.54 -10.02 10.48
C LEU A 138 -24.60 -11.28 11.35
N THR A 139 -25.74 -11.97 11.27
CA THR A 139 -25.87 -13.33 11.80
C THR A 139 -25.04 -14.33 10.98
N PRO A 140 -24.71 -15.53 11.53
CA PRO A 140 -23.98 -16.55 10.77
C PRO A 140 -24.67 -16.93 9.43
N SER A 141 -25.99 -16.97 9.41
CA SER A 141 -26.75 -17.28 8.17
C SER A 141 -26.67 -16.15 7.16
N ALA A 142 -26.70 -14.88 7.61
CA ALA A 142 -26.55 -13.73 6.72
C ALA A 142 -25.12 -13.63 6.15
N CYS A 143 -24.09 -13.94 6.95
CA CYS A 143 -22.71 -14.04 6.44
C CYS A 143 -22.60 -15.09 5.32
N ARG A 144 -23.17 -16.30 5.52
CA ARG A 144 -23.17 -17.35 4.51
C ARG A 144 -24.07 -17.06 3.30
N ALA A 145 -25.09 -16.23 3.44
CA ALA A 145 -25.86 -15.76 2.29
C ALA A 145 -25.03 -14.81 1.40
N LEU A 146 -24.13 -14.02 1.99
CA LEU A 146 -23.18 -13.18 1.26
C LEU A 146 -22.04 -13.98 0.66
N GLU A 147 -21.49 -14.92 1.41
CA GLU A 147 -20.33 -15.76 1.04
C GLU A 147 -20.63 -17.22 1.38
N PRO A 148 -21.20 -18.00 0.42
CA PRO A 148 -21.66 -19.38 0.66
C PRO A 148 -20.57 -20.37 1.06
N GLY A 149 -19.30 -20.09 0.70
CA GLY A 149 -18.14 -20.93 1.06
C GLY A 149 -17.73 -20.84 2.54
N LEU A 150 -18.33 -19.92 3.31
CA LEU A 150 -18.00 -19.78 4.73
C LEU A 150 -18.42 -21.00 5.55
N SER A 151 -17.58 -21.34 6.52
CA SER A 151 -17.80 -22.44 7.46
C SER A 151 -19.18 -22.35 8.14
N PRO A 152 -19.91 -23.46 8.31
CA PRO A 152 -21.14 -23.48 9.10
C PRO A 152 -20.93 -23.19 10.59
N ARG A 153 -19.68 -23.19 11.05
CA ARG A 153 -19.33 -22.99 12.47
C ARG A 153 -19.11 -21.54 12.86
N ILE A 154 -19.03 -20.59 11.90
CA ILE A 154 -18.83 -19.18 12.19
C ILE A 154 -19.90 -18.66 13.15
N ALA A 155 -19.55 -17.65 13.94
CA ALA A 155 -20.42 -17.09 14.99
C ALA A 155 -21.07 -15.74 14.61
N GLY A 156 -20.82 -15.24 13.40
CA GLY A 156 -21.33 -13.97 12.87
C GLY A 156 -20.23 -13.15 12.18
N GLY A 157 -20.50 -11.87 11.93
CA GLY A 157 -19.51 -11.01 11.30
C GLY A 157 -19.96 -9.56 11.17
N ILE A 158 -19.07 -8.72 10.64
CA ILE A 158 -19.31 -7.32 10.31
C ILE A 158 -19.15 -7.15 8.80
N ALA A 159 -20.20 -6.69 8.13
CA ALA A 159 -20.13 -6.29 6.73
C ALA A 159 -19.79 -4.80 6.62
N ALA A 160 -18.90 -4.48 5.67
CA ALA A 160 -18.52 -3.13 5.27
C ALA A 160 -18.61 -3.02 3.75
N PRO A 161 -19.75 -2.54 3.21
CA PRO A 161 -19.97 -2.51 1.76
C PRO A 161 -19.08 -1.53 1.02
N GLN A 162 -18.57 -0.50 1.70
CA GLN A 162 -17.70 0.51 1.10
C GLN A 162 -16.23 0.09 0.99
N ASP A 163 -15.81 -0.98 1.67
CA ASP A 163 -14.46 -1.52 1.54
C ASP A 163 -14.29 -2.26 0.22
N GLY A 164 -13.05 -2.55 -0.16
CA GLY A 164 -12.75 -3.23 -1.42
C GLY A 164 -11.30 -3.66 -1.51
N SER A 165 -10.83 -3.86 -2.73
CA SER A 165 -9.43 -4.23 -2.98
C SER A 165 -8.92 -3.74 -4.32
N ALA A 166 -7.58 -3.70 -4.49
CA ALA A 166 -6.91 -3.58 -5.77
C ALA A 166 -5.79 -4.63 -5.85
N ASP A 167 -5.32 -4.97 -7.05
CA ASP A 167 -4.13 -5.82 -7.19
C ASP A 167 -2.87 -4.94 -7.17
N PRO A 168 -2.05 -4.95 -6.10
CA PRO A 168 -0.91 -4.06 -6.00
C PRO A 168 0.11 -4.26 -7.12
N ARG A 169 0.28 -5.49 -7.61
CA ARG A 169 1.21 -5.78 -8.71
C ARG A 169 0.68 -5.29 -10.04
N ALA A 170 -0.62 -5.43 -10.28
CA ALA A 170 -1.24 -4.90 -11.48
C ALA A 170 -1.18 -3.36 -11.46
N THR A 171 -1.51 -2.75 -10.34
CA THR A 171 -1.43 -1.29 -10.13
C THR A 171 0.00 -0.77 -10.31
N VAL A 172 1.02 -1.46 -9.76
CA VAL A 172 2.43 -1.09 -9.94
C VAL A 172 2.82 -1.10 -11.42
N ARG A 173 2.44 -2.14 -12.18
CA ARG A 173 2.73 -2.20 -13.62
C ARG A 173 2.09 -1.04 -14.38
N ALA A 174 0.84 -0.75 -14.09
CA ALA A 174 0.14 0.39 -14.70
C ALA A 174 0.83 1.72 -14.33
N LEU A 175 1.15 1.93 -13.05
CA LEU A 175 1.85 3.13 -12.58
C LEU A 175 3.25 3.28 -13.20
N ALA A 176 4.02 2.19 -13.33
CA ALA A 176 5.33 2.23 -13.95
C ALA A 176 5.23 2.62 -15.43
N THR A 177 4.17 2.16 -16.14
CA THR A 177 3.89 2.59 -17.52
C THR A 177 3.52 4.07 -17.57
N ALA A 178 2.69 4.55 -16.63
CA ALA A 178 2.26 5.95 -16.58
C ALA A 178 3.36 6.92 -16.12
N ALA A 179 4.30 6.46 -15.30
CA ALA A 179 5.47 7.22 -14.86
C ALA A 179 6.52 7.41 -15.98
N GLU A 180 6.51 6.55 -17.00
CA GLU A 180 7.34 6.55 -18.21
C GLU A 180 8.85 6.35 -17.94
N GLU A 181 9.49 7.21 -17.14
CA GLU A 181 10.93 7.18 -16.87
C GLU A 181 11.24 6.51 -15.53
N VAL A 182 11.48 5.20 -15.60
CA VAL A 182 11.80 4.35 -14.44
C VAL A 182 13.11 3.61 -14.72
N ALA A 183 14.16 3.96 -13.97
CA ALA A 183 15.48 3.32 -14.01
C ALA A 183 15.54 2.26 -12.90
N LEU A 184 15.56 0.99 -13.28
CA LEU A 184 15.64 -0.16 -12.41
C LEU A 184 17.07 -0.70 -12.34
N GLY A 185 17.43 -1.37 -11.24
CA GLY A 185 18.80 -1.79 -10.97
C GLY A 185 19.73 -0.61 -10.69
N VAL A 186 19.18 0.53 -10.23
CA VAL A 186 19.92 1.75 -9.91
C VAL A 186 19.76 2.07 -8.44
N GLU A 187 20.81 1.96 -7.66
CA GLU A 187 20.79 2.19 -6.21
C GLU A 187 21.14 3.66 -5.87
N ALA A 188 20.18 4.37 -5.28
CA ALA A 188 20.45 5.67 -4.69
C ALA A 188 21.30 5.50 -3.43
N GLN A 189 22.44 6.19 -3.37
CA GLN A 189 23.43 6.10 -2.29
C GLN A 189 23.35 7.28 -1.34
N SER A 190 23.19 8.51 -1.88
CA SER A 190 23.06 9.72 -1.10
C SER A 190 22.33 10.83 -1.86
N ILE A 191 21.82 11.80 -1.11
CA ILE A 191 21.25 13.03 -1.65
C ILE A 191 22.40 14.04 -1.78
N GLU A 192 22.58 14.61 -2.97
CA GLU A 192 23.54 15.71 -3.21
C GLU A 192 22.85 17.03 -2.86
N HIS A 193 23.53 17.89 -2.09
CA HIS A 193 23.02 19.21 -1.68
C HIS A 193 24.15 20.23 -1.52
N ASP A 194 23.84 21.51 -1.56
CA ASP A 194 24.79 22.62 -1.36
C ASP A 194 24.89 23.11 0.10
N GLY A 195 24.26 22.36 1.02
CA GLY A 195 24.12 22.69 2.43
C GLY A 195 22.75 23.30 2.79
N SER A 196 21.99 23.79 1.81
CA SER A 196 20.67 24.39 2.02
C SER A 196 19.58 23.77 1.14
N ALA A 197 19.94 23.33 -0.06
CA ALA A 197 19.00 22.80 -1.06
C ALA A 197 19.57 21.58 -1.78
N VAL A 198 18.66 20.71 -2.22
CA VAL A 198 18.96 19.55 -3.06
C VAL A 198 19.54 19.99 -4.40
N THR A 199 20.61 19.33 -4.85
CA THR A 199 21.24 19.52 -6.16
C THR A 199 21.21 18.25 -7.02
N GLY A 200 20.97 17.08 -6.43
CA GLY A 200 20.90 15.82 -7.15
C GLY A 200 20.79 14.60 -6.27
N VAL A 201 20.91 13.44 -6.92
CA VAL A 201 20.99 12.11 -6.28
C VAL A 201 22.22 11.40 -6.79
N ARG A 202 23.07 10.95 -5.88
CA ARG A 202 24.19 10.05 -6.19
C ARG A 202 23.67 8.63 -6.22
N THR A 203 23.96 7.95 -7.31
CA THR A 203 23.64 6.54 -7.49
C THR A 203 24.92 5.73 -7.71
N ASP A 204 24.81 4.40 -7.70
CA ASP A 204 25.89 3.48 -8.09
C ASP A 204 26.31 3.60 -9.57
N GLN A 205 25.49 4.29 -10.41
CA GLN A 205 25.75 4.50 -11.84
C GLN A 205 26.12 5.95 -12.20
N GLY A 206 26.21 6.86 -11.20
CA GLY A 206 26.54 8.26 -11.40
C GLY A 206 25.62 9.20 -10.65
N VAL A 207 25.74 10.50 -10.91
CA VAL A 207 24.92 11.54 -10.29
C VAL A 207 23.83 11.97 -11.25
N VAL A 208 22.59 12.02 -10.76
CA VAL A 208 21.43 12.58 -11.46
C VAL A 208 21.19 13.98 -10.89
N GLU A 209 21.30 15.00 -11.72
CA GLU A 209 21.02 16.38 -11.31
C GLU A 209 19.52 16.63 -11.21
N CYS A 210 19.07 17.22 -10.10
CA CYS A 210 17.68 17.63 -9.90
C CYS A 210 17.58 18.69 -8.81
N ASN A 211 16.45 19.41 -8.77
CA ASN A 211 16.20 20.40 -7.73
C ASN A 211 15.33 19.86 -6.58
N ARG A 212 14.73 18.68 -6.77
CA ARG A 212 13.83 18.08 -5.79
C ARG A 212 14.02 16.56 -5.77
N VAL A 213 13.94 15.98 -4.57
CA VAL A 213 14.01 14.54 -4.37
C VAL A 213 12.83 14.09 -3.52
N VAL A 214 12.17 13.01 -3.93
CA VAL A 214 11.14 12.34 -3.15
C VAL A 214 11.70 11.01 -2.65
N ILE A 215 11.82 10.83 -1.34
CA ILE A 215 12.20 9.55 -0.75
C ILE A 215 10.95 8.71 -0.49
N ALA A 216 10.72 7.71 -1.35
CA ALA A 216 9.63 6.75 -1.29
C ALA A 216 10.14 5.29 -1.15
N ALA A 217 11.30 5.14 -0.46
CA ALA A 217 12.03 3.87 -0.35
C ALA A 217 11.47 2.90 0.72
N GLY A 218 10.21 3.12 1.16
CA GLY A 218 9.55 2.26 2.14
C GLY A 218 10.35 2.14 3.44
N PRO A 219 10.61 0.92 3.96
CA PRO A 219 11.31 0.73 5.24
C PRO A 219 12.80 1.15 5.20
N TRP A 220 13.37 1.41 4.01
CA TRP A 220 14.74 1.90 3.83
C TRP A 220 14.85 3.43 3.78
N SER A 221 13.71 4.15 3.88
CA SER A 221 13.71 5.61 3.71
C SER A 221 14.62 6.34 4.70
N ALA A 222 14.66 5.91 5.96
CA ALA A 222 15.49 6.54 6.98
C ALA A 222 17.01 6.49 6.66
N SER A 223 17.48 5.45 5.98
CA SER A 223 18.90 5.30 5.63
C SER A 223 19.37 6.23 4.50
N LEU A 224 18.45 6.94 3.85
CA LEU A 224 18.73 7.91 2.80
C LEU A 224 18.71 9.37 3.30
N ALA A 225 18.54 9.58 4.60
CA ALA A 225 18.62 10.91 5.19
C ALA A 225 20.04 11.48 5.05
N PRO A 226 20.20 12.73 4.59
CA PRO A 226 21.53 13.33 4.36
C PRO A 226 22.45 13.32 5.57
N ASP A 227 21.91 13.59 6.76
CA ASP A 227 22.69 13.73 8.00
C ASP A 227 22.51 12.53 8.97
N GLY A 228 21.87 11.45 8.51
CA GLY A 228 21.62 10.25 9.31
C GLY A 228 20.41 10.32 10.24
N ASP A 229 19.79 11.49 10.40
CA ASP A 229 18.60 11.71 11.22
C ASP A 229 17.32 11.60 10.37
N GLY A 230 17.09 10.42 9.81
CA GLY A 230 15.90 10.14 9.01
C GLY A 230 14.63 9.96 9.86
N PRO A 231 13.46 10.00 9.21
CA PRO A 231 12.19 9.81 9.89
C PRO A 231 12.15 8.44 10.58
N PRO A 232 11.43 8.29 11.72
CA PRO A 232 11.41 7.07 12.52
C PRO A 232 10.62 5.95 11.85
N VAL A 233 11.13 5.43 10.74
CA VAL A 233 10.55 4.32 9.98
C VAL A 233 11.31 3.04 10.29
N ARG A 234 10.58 1.99 10.67
CA ARG A 234 11.13 0.67 10.94
C ARG A 234 10.49 -0.41 10.06
N PRO A 235 11.24 -1.47 9.70
CA PRO A 235 10.67 -2.60 8.98
C PRO A 235 9.82 -3.46 9.91
N VAL A 236 8.59 -3.78 9.50
CA VAL A 236 7.73 -4.76 10.16
C VAL A 236 7.37 -5.85 9.16
N LYS A 237 7.89 -7.04 9.39
CA LYS A 237 7.74 -8.19 8.50
C LYS A 237 6.31 -8.71 8.51
N GLY A 238 5.82 -9.10 7.33
CA GLY A 238 4.58 -9.82 7.15
C GLY A 238 4.72 -10.91 6.11
N GLN A 239 4.36 -12.14 6.47
CA GLN A 239 4.30 -13.27 5.56
C GLN A 239 2.90 -13.38 4.96
N ILE A 240 2.83 -13.74 3.68
CA ILE A 240 1.59 -14.05 2.96
C ILE A 240 1.72 -15.37 2.23
N VAL A 241 0.57 -15.99 1.97
CA VAL A 241 0.43 -17.17 1.11
C VAL A 241 -0.41 -16.81 -0.10
N GLU A 242 0.03 -17.19 -1.28
CA GLU A 242 -0.74 -17.08 -2.52
C GLU A 242 -1.26 -18.46 -2.89
N LEU A 243 -2.57 -18.56 -3.05
CA LEU A 243 -3.29 -19.75 -3.47
C LEU A 243 -3.96 -19.51 -4.82
N ARG A 244 -4.36 -20.58 -5.47
CA ARG A 244 -5.05 -20.52 -6.76
C ARG A 244 -6.18 -21.57 -6.81
N THR A 245 -7.30 -21.20 -7.41
CA THR A 245 -8.34 -22.16 -7.75
C THR A 245 -7.82 -23.15 -8.79
N ARG A 246 -8.20 -24.42 -8.67
CA ARG A 246 -7.94 -25.43 -9.70
C ARG A 246 -8.85 -25.20 -10.92
N ALA A 247 -8.49 -25.77 -12.05
CA ALA A 247 -9.30 -25.69 -13.27
C ALA A 247 -10.76 -26.12 -12.99
N ALA A 248 -11.71 -25.35 -13.50
CA ALA A 248 -13.14 -25.53 -13.30
C ALA A 248 -13.67 -25.34 -11.86
N MET A 249 -12.82 -24.96 -10.89
CA MET A 249 -13.27 -24.60 -9.56
C MET A 249 -13.80 -23.14 -9.58
N PRO A 250 -15.01 -22.87 -9.08
CA PRO A 250 -15.49 -21.48 -8.96
C PRO A 250 -14.65 -20.70 -7.97
N GLN A 251 -14.73 -19.38 -8.05
CA GLN A 251 -14.12 -18.49 -7.06
C GLN A 251 -14.76 -18.76 -5.68
N PRO A 252 -13.98 -19.06 -4.63
CA PRO A 252 -14.52 -19.49 -3.35
C PRO A 252 -15.21 -18.37 -2.55
N PHE A 253 -14.90 -17.12 -2.85
CA PHE A 253 -15.51 -15.93 -2.26
C PHE A 253 -15.22 -14.69 -3.12
N GLU A 254 -16.01 -13.64 -2.96
CA GLU A 254 -15.90 -12.41 -3.76
C GLU A 254 -15.41 -11.21 -2.97
N ARG A 255 -15.82 -11.09 -1.70
CA ARG A 255 -15.49 -9.96 -0.82
C ARG A 255 -14.10 -10.12 -0.23
N VAL A 256 -13.54 -9.04 0.29
CA VAL A 256 -12.41 -9.16 1.22
C VAL A 256 -12.91 -9.86 2.48
N LEU A 257 -12.37 -11.03 2.79
CA LEU A 257 -12.66 -11.72 4.04
C LEU A 257 -11.58 -11.40 5.07
N ARG A 258 -11.99 -11.07 6.28
CA ARG A 258 -11.09 -10.86 7.42
C ARG A 258 -11.53 -11.69 8.62
N THR A 259 -10.58 -11.99 9.45
CA THR A 259 -10.80 -12.52 10.81
C THR A 259 -9.88 -11.74 11.76
N PRO A 260 -9.98 -11.88 13.07
CA PRO A 260 -9.00 -11.33 14.00
C PRO A 260 -7.55 -11.81 13.73
N ARG A 261 -7.39 -12.97 13.03
CA ARG A 261 -6.08 -13.62 12.84
C ARG A 261 -5.51 -13.56 11.43
N CYS A 262 -6.36 -13.38 10.42
CA CYS A 262 -5.93 -13.35 9.02
C CYS A 262 -6.91 -12.58 8.14
N TYR A 263 -6.52 -12.38 6.87
CA TYR A 263 -7.40 -11.91 5.81
C TYR A 263 -7.23 -12.73 4.55
N LEU A 264 -8.25 -12.80 3.72
CA LEU A 264 -8.23 -13.40 2.39
C LEU A 264 -8.74 -12.39 1.36
N VAL A 265 -8.01 -12.24 0.26
CA VAL A 265 -8.37 -11.32 -0.83
C VAL A 265 -8.43 -12.08 -2.13
N SER A 266 -9.61 -12.14 -2.73
CA SER A 266 -9.83 -12.69 -4.07
C SER A 266 -9.39 -11.70 -5.13
N ARG A 267 -8.71 -12.18 -6.19
CA ARG A 267 -8.36 -11.38 -7.36
C ARG A 267 -9.38 -11.47 -8.50
N GLY A 268 -10.37 -12.36 -8.37
CA GLY A 268 -11.38 -12.59 -9.41
C GLY A 268 -10.91 -13.40 -10.61
N ASP A 269 -9.61 -13.74 -10.67
CA ASP A 269 -8.99 -14.55 -11.72
C ASP A 269 -8.49 -15.92 -11.21
N GLY A 270 -9.02 -16.36 -10.10
CA GLY A 270 -8.65 -17.60 -9.43
C GLY A 270 -7.51 -17.46 -8.42
N ARG A 271 -6.81 -16.34 -8.39
CA ARG A 271 -5.79 -16.05 -7.36
C ARG A 271 -6.44 -15.61 -6.05
N VAL A 272 -5.92 -16.14 -4.95
CA VAL A 272 -6.30 -15.77 -3.59
C VAL A 272 -5.04 -15.42 -2.81
N VAL A 273 -5.04 -14.29 -2.13
CA VAL A 273 -3.96 -13.87 -1.22
C VAL A 273 -4.44 -14.01 0.21
N LEU A 274 -3.73 -14.80 0.99
CA LEU A 274 -3.95 -15.02 2.42
C LEU A 274 -2.83 -14.33 3.20
N GLY A 275 -3.14 -13.52 4.16
CA GLY A 275 -2.17 -12.80 5.00
C GLY A 275 -2.75 -12.38 6.35
N ALA A 276 -1.99 -11.76 7.17
CA ALA A 276 -0.56 -11.75 7.17
C ALA A 276 -0.03 -11.81 8.59
N THR A 277 1.14 -12.36 8.75
CA THR A 277 1.85 -12.26 10.04
C THR A 277 2.29 -10.81 10.33
N VAL A 278 2.61 -10.53 11.59
CA VAL A 278 3.21 -9.28 12.03
C VAL A 278 4.39 -9.62 12.94
N GLU A 279 5.60 -9.31 12.46
CA GLU A 279 6.84 -9.77 13.08
C GLU A 279 7.89 -8.65 13.13
N GLU A 280 8.48 -8.42 14.29
CA GLU A 280 9.59 -7.49 14.49
C GLU A 280 10.92 -8.26 14.31
N GLN A 281 11.35 -8.45 13.06
CA GLN A 281 12.53 -9.23 12.66
C GLN A 281 13.55 -8.39 11.87
N GLY A 282 13.55 -7.06 12.04
CA GLY A 282 14.39 -6.18 11.25
C GLY A 282 14.15 -6.36 9.75
N PHE A 283 15.21 -6.39 8.98
CA PHE A 283 15.12 -6.54 7.52
C PHE A 283 15.06 -8.01 7.03
N ASP A 284 14.84 -8.99 7.92
CA ASP A 284 14.65 -10.38 7.49
C ASP A 284 13.35 -10.56 6.69
N THR A 285 13.45 -11.16 5.53
CA THR A 285 12.32 -11.50 4.65
C THR A 285 12.15 -13.00 4.42
N SER A 286 12.78 -13.83 5.27
CA SER A 286 12.61 -15.27 5.19
C SER A 286 11.17 -15.69 5.48
N VAL A 287 10.67 -16.69 4.75
CA VAL A 287 9.38 -17.32 5.02
C VAL A 287 9.58 -18.50 5.97
N THR A 288 8.81 -18.55 7.05
CA THR A 288 8.92 -19.61 8.03
C THR A 288 7.77 -20.61 7.94
N ALA A 289 8.02 -21.88 8.24
CA ALA A 289 6.98 -22.90 8.29
C ALA A 289 5.87 -22.56 9.30
N GLY A 290 6.24 -21.96 10.45
CA GLY A 290 5.29 -21.53 11.48
C GLY A 290 4.35 -20.43 10.99
N GLY A 291 4.88 -19.41 10.28
CA GLY A 291 4.07 -18.33 9.72
C GLY A 291 3.08 -18.85 8.66
N VAL A 292 3.54 -19.71 7.76
CA VAL A 292 2.68 -20.33 6.73
C VAL A 292 1.58 -21.19 7.40
N PHE A 293 1.95 -22.02 8.37
CA PHE A 293 1.00 -22.87 9.08
C PHE A 293 -0.07 -22.05 9.81
N GLN A 294 0.32 -21.01 10.55
CA GLN A 294 -0.59 -20.13 11.28
C GLN A 294 -1.63 -19.48 10.34
N LEU A 295 -1.20 -19.03 9.17
CA LEU A 295 -2.10 -18.40 8.19
C LEU A 295 -3.08 -19.41 7.59
N LEU A 296 -2.60 -20.57 7.17
CA LEU A 296 -3.45 -21.63 6.60
C LEU A 296 -4.46 -22.16 7.64
N GLU A 297 -4.04 -22.37 8.88
CA GLU A 297 -4.92 -22.81 9.97
C GLU A 297 -6.04 -21.78 10.23
N ALA A 298 -5.68 -20.49 10.40
CA ALA A 298 -6.65 -19.43 10.67
C ALA A 298 -7.68 -19.26 9.53
N ALA A 299 -7.22 -19.34 8.29
CA ALA A 299 -8.11 -19.21 7.13
C ALA A 299 -9.04 -20.41 6.96
N ARG A 300 -8.55 -21.62 7.19
CA ARG A 300 -9.33 -22.88 7.09
C ARG A 300 -10.51 -22.92 8.05
N GLU A 301 -10.39 -22.29 9.23
CA GLU A 301 -11.49 -22.25 10.20
C GLU A 301 -12.73 -21.54 9.65
N VAL A 302 -12.55 -20.50 8.85
CA VAL A 302 -13.64 -19.71 8.28
C VAL A 302 -13.97 -20.06 6.85
N LEU A 303 -13.02 -20.61 6.10
CA LEU A 303 -13.18 -21.01 4.70
C LEU A 303 -12.62 -22.44 4.48
N PRO A 304 -13.39 -23.52 4.80
CA PRO A 304 -12.90 -24.90 4.70
C PRO A 304 -12.48 -25.31 3.27
N GLU A 305 -13.11 -24.74 2.24
CA GLU A 305 -12.76 -24.98 0.84
C GLU A 305 -11.35 -24.54 0.46
N LEU A 306 -10.67 -23.81 1.36
CA LEU A 306 -9.26 -23.43 1.20
C LEU A 306 -8.36 -24.67 1.02
N ASP A 307 -8.71 -25.83 1.61
CA ASP A 307 -7.98 -27.09 1.47
C ASP A 307 -7.92 -27.59 0.02
N GLU A 308 -8.85 -27.15 -0.82
CA GLU A 308 -8.96 -27.54 -2.23
C GLU A 308 -8.21 -26.61 -3.19
N LEU A 309 -7.70 -25.46 -2.68
CA LEU A 309 -6.93 -24.52 -3.48
C LEU A 309 -5.48 -25.02 -3.66
N GLU A 310 -4.93 -24.76 -4.83
CA GLU A 310 -3.52 -25.02 -5.12
C GLU A 310 -2.64 -24.02 -4.35
N PHE A 311 -1.61 -24.53 -3.67
CA PHE A 311 -0.56 -23.69 -3.07
C PHE A 311 0.36 -23.18 -4.18
N ALA A 312 0.33 -21.87 -4.45
CA ALA A 312 1.16 -21.28 -5.48
C ALA A 312 2.54 -20.87 -4.93
N ARG A 313 2.56 -20.13 -3.84
CA ARG A 313 3.80 -19.70 -3.16
C ARG A 313 3.52 -19.00 -1.83
N ALA A 314 4.58 -18.86 -1.01
CA ALA A 314 4.58 -17.97 0.15
C ALA A 314 5.66 -16.91 -0.02
N ARG A 315 5.44 -15.73 0.53
CA ARG A 315 6.37 -14.60 0.48
C ARG A 315 6.31 -13.78 1.76
N ALA A 316 7.38 -13.04 2.02
CA ALA A 316 7.43 -12.06 3.09
C ALA A 316 7.81 -10.69 2.55
N GLY A 317 7.30 -9.64 3.18
CA GLY A 317 7.62 -8.26 2.88
C GLY A 317 7.69 -7.43 4.15
N LEU A 318 8.26 -6.24 4.02
CA LEU A 318 8.52 -5.34 5.14
C LEU A 318 7.63 -4.11 5.04
N ARG A 319 6.72 -3.95 5.99
CA ARG A 319 5.91 -2.73 6.10
C ARG A 319 6.76 -1.59 6.66
N PRO A 320 6.67 -0.36 6.13
CA PRO A 320 7.31 0.81 6.72
C PRO A 320 6.48 1.30 7.91
N GLY A 321 6.78 0.79 9.10
CA GLY A 321 6.08 1.16 10.34
C GLY A 321 6.62 2.45 10.92
N THR A 322 5.72 3.29 11.47
CA THR A 322 6.02 4.49 12.25
C THR A 322 5.53 4.29 13.69
N PRO A 323 5.96 5.10 14.66
CA PRO A 323 5.53 4.95 16.05
C PRO A 323 4.02 5.08 16.27
N ASP A 324 3.37 5.92 15.46
CA ASP A 324 1.94 6.25 15.51
C ASP A 324 1.10 5.62 14.38
N ASN A 325 1.73 4.78 13.56
CA ASN A 325 1.16 4.18 12.35
C ASN A 325 0.67 5.19 11.28
N ALA A 326 0.99 6.49 11.45
CA ALA A 326 0.66 7.53 10.49
C ALA A 326 1.74 7.65 9.40
N PRO A 327 1.37 7.95 8.14
CA PRO A 327 2.33 8.16 7.07
C PRO A 327 3.16 9.42 7.29
N ILE A 328 4.39 9.39 6.78
CA ILE A 328 5.30 10.54 6.75
C ILE A 328 5.33 11.07 5.33
N VAL A 329 4.56 12.13 5.08
CA VAL A 329 4.45 12.80 3.77
C VAL A 329 4.60 14.31 3.97
N GLY A 330 5.59 14.90 3.32
CA GLY A 330 5.83 16.35 3.45
C GLY A 330 7.27 16.72 3.12
N PRO A 331 7.55 18.03 3.07
CA PRO A 331 8.92 18.54 2.89
C PRO A 331 9.76 18.20 4.11
N ASP A 332 11.06 18.04 3.88
CA ASP A 332 12.03 17.98 4.94
C ASP A 332 12.11 19.33 5.69
N ALA A 333 12.46 19.29 6.97
CA ALA A 333 12.49 20.50 7.79
C ALA A 333 13.73 21.38 7.55
N GLU A 334 14.84 20.77 7.13
CA GLU A 334 16.15 21.39 7.07
C GLU A 334 16.67 21.55 5.63
N LEU A 335 16.33 20.60 4.73
CA LEU A 335 16.85 20.59 3.37
C LEU A 335 15.75 20.95 2.34
N ASP A 336 15.86 22.12 1.74
CA ASP A 336 14.92 22.53 0.68
C ASP A 336 15.01 21.59 -0.54
N GLY A 337 13.86 21.25 -1.08
CA GLY A 337 13.75 20.33 -2.21
C GLY A 337 13.71 18.85 -1.82
N LEU A 338 13.94 18.46 -0.56
CA LEU A 338 13.74 17.10 -0.08
C LEU A 338 12.30 16.89 0.40
N ILE A 339 11.67 15.80 -0.04
CA ILE A 339 10.29 15.43 0.30
C ILE A 339 10.26 13.98 0.77
N TRP A 340 9.64 13.73 1.89
CA TRP A 340 9.37 12.39 2.41
C TRP A 340 8.02 11.87 1.92
N ALA A 341 7.97 10.60 1.49
CA ALA A 341 6.74 9.88 1.13
C ALA A 341 6.84 8.42 1.59
N THR A 342 6.79 8.19 2.91
CA THR A 342 7.08 6.90 3.53
C THR A 342 6.19 6.66 4.76
N GLY A 343 6.44 5.59 5.51
CA GLY A 343 5.76 5.33 6.78
C GLY A 343 4.28 4.93 6.66
N HIS A 344 3.83 4.49 5.50
CA HIS A 344 2.41 4.18 5.22
C HIS A 344 1.88 2.93 5.93
N TRP A 345 2.69 2.26 6.74
CA TRP A 345 2.33 1.06 7.48
C TRP A 345 1.60 0.04 6.61
N ARG A 346 0.41 -0.41 7.01
CA ARG A 346 -0.41 -1.35 6.25
C ARG A 346 -1.27 -0.70 5.16
N ASN A 347 -1.38 0.63 5.16
CA ASN A 347 -2.29 1.39 4.30
C ASN A 347 -1.65 1.94 3.02
N GLY A 348 -0.42 1.53 2.66
CA GLY A 348 0.29 2.07 1.51
C GLY A 348 -0.44 1.91 0.17
N VAL A 349 -1.19 0.83 -0.02
CA VAL A 349 -2.02 0.66 -1.22
C VAL A 349 -3.18 1.64 -1.20
N LEU A 350 -3.91 1.69 -0.11
CA LEU A 350 -5.06 2.58 0.10
C LEU A 350 -4.67 4.06 -0.09
N LEU A 351 -3.54 4.47 0.47
CA LEU A 351 -3.09 5.87 0.50
C LEU A 351 -2.36 6.32 -0.78
N ALA A 352 -2.01 5.41 -1.71
CA ALA A 352 -1.21 5.74 -2.89
C ALA A 352 -1.80 6.88 -3.75
N PRO A 353 -3.12 6.94 -4.04
CA PRO A 353 -3.68 8.06 -4.80
C PRO A 353 -3.48 9.42 -4.13
N MET A 354 -3.78 9.51 -2.84
CA MET A 354 -3.68 10.77 -2.10
C MET A 354 -2.24 11.21 -1.89
N THR A 355 -1.35 10.27 -1.58
CA THR A 355 0.09 10.58 -1.46
C THR A 355 0.65 11.09 -2.78
N GLY A 356 0.26 10.47 -3.90
CA GLY A 356 0.66 10.91 -5.23
C GLY A 356 0.21 12.35 -5.54
N ASP A 357 -1.06 12.66 -5.26
CA ASP A 357 -1.61 14.00 -5.49
C ASP A 357 -0.93 15.06 -4.60
N ALA A 358 -0.72 14.77 -3.31
CA ALA A 358 -0.10 15.66 -2.36
C ALA A 358 1.37 15.96 -2.70
N VAL A 359 2.17 14.92 -2.98
CA VAL A 359 3.57 15.08 -3.36
C VAL A 359 3.70 15.81 -4.70
N ALA A 360 2.84 15.53 -5.68
CA ALA A 360 2.85 16.26 -6.94
C ALA A 360 2.52 17.75 -6.76
N ALA A 361 1.63 18.10 -5.81
CA ALA A 361 1.37 19.49 -5.46
C ALA A 361 2.61 20.16 -4.83
N LEU A 362 3.28 19.47 -3.90
CA LEU A 362 4.53 19.94 -3.30
C LEU A 362 5.62 20.18 -4.34
N LEU A 363 5.76 19.25 -5.27
CA LEU A 363 6.76 19.34 -6.35
C LEU A 363 6.46 20.52 -7.31
N ALA A 364 5.19 20.78 -7.64
CA ALA A 364 4.83 21.84 -8.59
C ALA A 364 4.83 23.22 -7.95
N ASP A 365 4.21 23.35 -6.77
CA ASP A 365 3.83 24.65 -6.19
C ASP A 365 4.67 25.01 -4.95
N GLY A 366 5.55 24.09 -4.48
CA GLY A 366 6.39 24.26 -3.30
C GLY A 366 5.62 24.16 -1.98
N ALA A 367 6.34 24.22 -0.85
CA ALA A 367 5.80 24.11 0.50
C ALA A 367 4.79 25.22 0.88
N ALA A 368 4.78 26.34 0.16
CA ALA A 368 3.82 27.42 0.40
C ALA A 368 2.36 27.04 0.16
N THR A 369 2.12 26.02 -0.65
CA THR A 369 0.77 25.49 -0.96
C THR A 369 0.13 24.79 0.23
N LEU A 370 0.95 24.14 1.05
CA LEU A 370 0.49 23.43 2.26
C LEU A 370 -0.05 24.39 3.34
N ARG A 371 0.60 25.55 3.48
CA ARG A 371 0.22 26.56 4.49
C ARG A 371 -1.16 27.22 4.23
N LYS A 372 -1.75 26.99 3.04
CA LYS A 372 -3.06 27.55 2.68
C LYS A 372 -4.24 26.59 2.90
N GLY A 373 -4.02 25.42 3.51
CA GLY A 373 -5.10 24.48 3.86
C GLY A 373 -5.83 23.87 2.66
N SER A 374 -5.20 23.85 1.50
CA SER A 374 -5.85 23.46 0.24
C SER A 374 -5.91 21.95 -0.02
N ASP A 375 -5.08 21.14 0.66
CA ASP A 375 -5.15 19.68 0.56
C ASP A 375 -5.61 19.04 1.89
N PRO A 376 -6.77 18.39 1.91
CA PRO A 376 -7.30 17.71 3.10
C PRO A 376 -6.34 16.65 3.66
N PHE A 377 -5.56 15.97 2.79
CA PHE A 377 -4.60 14.96 3.21
C PHE A 377 -3.46 15.58 4.02
N MET A 378 -2.85 16.66 3.51
CA MET A 378 -1.74 17.30 4.20
C MET A 378 -2.17 17.94 5.51
N SER A 379 -3.35 18.57 5.55
CA SER A 379 -3.86 19.15 6.79
C SER A 379 -4.14 18.08 7.86
N VAL A 380 -4.51 16.86 7.47
CA VAL A 380 -4.73 15.75 8.40
C VAL A 380 -3.38 15.13 8.83
N VAL A 381 -2.43 14.96 7.91
CA VAL A 381 -1.10 14.44 8.25
C VAL A 381 -0.34 15.39 9.17
N GLU A 382 -0.44 16.71 8.96
CA GLU A 382 0.12 17.72 9.88
C GLU A 382 -0.61 17.72 11.23
N GLY A 383 -1.94 17.59 11.25
CA GLY A 383 -2.73 17.51 12.48
C GLY A 383 -2.51 16.25 13.30
N LEU A 384 -2.05 15.15 12.68
CA LEU A 384 -1.67 13.91 13.38
C LEU A 384 -0.29 14.03 14.06
N ARG A 385 0.51 15.03 13.71
CA ARG A 385 1.89 15.21 14.19
C ARG A 385 2.06 16.41 15.13
N ALA A 386 1.03 17.25 15.26
CA ALA A 386 0.96 18.36 16.21
C ALA A 386 0.49 17.87 17.58
#